data_ddde06f8fb1c7c0db37ebcd7db8e7899
#
_entry.id   ddde06f8fb1c7c0db37ebcd7db8e7899
#
_cell.length_a   1.000
_cell.length_b   1.000
_cell.length_c   1.000
_cell.angle_alpha   90.00
_cell.angle_beta   90.00
_cell.angle_gamma   90.00
#
_symmetry.space_group_name_H-M   'P 1'
#
loop_
_entity.id
_entity.type
_entity.pdbx_description
1 polymer ?
#
loop_
_entity_poly.entity_id
_entity_poly.type
_entity_poly.pdbx_seq_one_letter_code
_entity_poly.pdbx_strand_id
1 'polypeptide(L)'
;MYDAEKKAADYLIAHQEDVINMSVSELAQNCDTSQATIIRFCKKIGCGGFHQLKLKLAGEQSRQEEPAASNEINIDNMAQSLHNIMTRKVEEIKATFHNFDKKDLRQVVDAILKADLIEFAAMGNTIPIAMDGTYKFNQLGLHAVTSPIWETQEGFARTMKEGDVFFAISASGASKRLIRMAEIVK
;
A
#
# COMPACT_ATOMS: atom_id res chain seq x y z
N MET A 1 0.00 -7.42 31.56
CA MET A 1 0.75 -6.14 31.55
C MET A 1 1.00 -5.81 33.02
N TYR A 2 2.22 -5.52 33.42
CA TYR A 2 2.51 -5.12 34.80
C TYR A 2 2.00 -3.71 35.04
N ASP A 3 1.60 -3.36 36.30
CA ASP A 3 1.01 -2.05 36.62
C ASP A 3 1.87 -0.85 36.13
N ALA A 4 3.20 -0.95 36.23
CA ALA A 4 4.12 0.06 35.73
C ALA A 4 4.11 0.21 34.19
N GLU A 5 3.89 -0.87 33.45
CA GLU A 5 3.76 -0.81 31.98
C GLU A 5 2.41 -0.19 31.56
N LYS A 6 1.38 -0.41 32.39
CA LYS A 6 0.05 0.16 32.17
C LYS A 6 0.08 1.68 32.40
N LYS A 7 0.72 2.15 33.48
CA LYS A 7 0.95 3.59 33.74
C LYS A 7 1.68 4.25 32.57
N ALA A 8 2.72 3.61 32.02
CA ALA A 8 3.45 4.14 30.86
C ALA A 8 2.57 4.21 29.60
N ALA A 9 1.72 3.21 29.36
CA ALA A 9 0.78 3.21 28.23
C ALA A 9 -0.28 4.30 28.36
N ASP A 10 -0.89 4.43 29.54
CA ASP A 10 -1.95 5.41 29.82
C ASP A 10 -1.39 6.85 29.68
N TYR A 11 -0.19 7.10 30.23
CA TYR A 11 0.48 8.39 30.09
C TYR A 11 0.81 8.72 28.63
N LEU A 12 1.32 7.74 27.87
CA LEU A 12 1.66 7.89 26.47
C LEU A 12 0.43 8.23 25.63
N ILE A 13 -0.71 7.60 25.86
CA ILE A 13 -1.96 7.88 25.16
C ILE A 13 -2.47 9.29 25.47
N ALA A 14 -2.35 9.74 26.72
CA ALA A 14 -2.84 11.03 27.16
C ALA A 14 -1.93 12.22 26.75
N HIS A 15 -0.62 11.99 26.52
CA HIS A 15 0.40 13.03 26.37
C HIS A 15 1.34 12.78 25.18
N GLN A 16 0.80 12.35 24.03
CA GLN A 16 1.58 11.96 22.84
C GLN A 16 2.50 13.09 22.37
N GLU A 17 2.02 14.33 22.37
CA GLU A 17 2.75 15.51 21.92
C GLU A 17 3.95 15.85 22.81
N ASP A 18 3.76 15.74 24.12
CA ASP A 18 4.80 16.05 25.09
C ASP A 18 5.92 15.01 25.06
N VAL A 19 5.55 13.73 24.90
CA VAL A 19 6.49 12.60 24.92
C VAL A 19 7.52 12.67 23.80
N ILE A 20 7.20 13.24 22.65
CA ILE A 20 8.13 13.43 21.54
C ILE A 20 9.34 14.29 21.96
N ASN A 21 9.12 15.25 22.83
CA ASN A 21 10.14 16.17 23.31
C ASN A 21 10.85 15.71 24.60
N MET A 22 10.32 14.67 25.29
CA MET A 22 10.87 14.15 26.54
C MET A 22 12.10 13.26 26.33
N SER A 23 12.96 13.21 27.35
CA SER A 23 13.93 12.15 27.53
C SER A 23 13.29 10.91 28.15
N VAL A 24 13.97 9.75 28.06
CA VAL A 24 13.47 8.51 28.72
C VAL A 24 13.39 8.67 30.24
N SER A 25 14.24 9.53 30.81
CA SER A 25 14.27 9.86 32.24
C SER A 25 13.04 10.62 32.67
N GLU A 26 12.67 11.66 31.91
CA GLU A 26 11.47 12.47 32.15
C GLU A 26 10.19 11.64 32.01
N LEU A 27 10.10 10.81 30.97
CA LEU A 27 8.96 9.91 30.83
C LEU A 27 8.86 8.92 32.00
N ALA A 28 9.99 8.36 32.44
CA ALA A 28 10.02 7.45 33.58
C ALA A 28 9.54 8.12 34.88
N GLN A 29 9.93 9.37 35.12
CA GLN A 29 9.47 10.18 36.26
C GLN A 29 7.97 10.46 36.18
N ASN A 30 7.47 10.90 35.04
CA ASN A 30 6.05 11.22 34.85
C ASN A 30 5.14 10.00 34.97
N CYS A 31 5.66 8.81 34.66
CA CYS A 31 4.93 7.54 34.81
C CYS A 31 5.15 6.87 36.17
N ASP A 32 5.91 7.48 37.09
CA ASP A 32 6.29 6.87 38.37
C ASP A 32 6.88 5.46 38.18
N THR A 33 7.88 5.36 37.30
CA THR A 33 8.51 4.08 36.94
C THR A 33 10.00 4.24 36.63
N SER A 34 10.70 3.14 36.33
CA SER A 34 12.11 3.17 35.96
C SER A 34 12.32 3.30 34.46
N GLN A 35 13.44 3.90 34.04
CA GLN A 35 13.85 3.96 32.63
C GLN A 35 13.91 2.57 31.99
N ALA A 36 14.38 1.57 32.75
CA ALA A 36 14.42 0.18 32.29
C ALA A 36 13.03 -0.38 31.96
N THR A 37 12.00 0.03 32.74
CA THR A 37 10.60 -0.34 32.49
C THR A 37 10.08 0.32 31.22
N ILE A 38 10.38 1.61 31.00
CA ILE A 38 10.02 2.31 29.74
C ILE A 38 10.66 1.62 28.52
N ILE A 39 11.95 1.27 28.59
CA ILE A 39 12.64 0.59 27.49
C ILE A 39 12.04 -0.80 27.21
N ARG A 40 11.69 -1.56 28.26
CA ARG A 40 10.99 -2.86 28.10
C ARG A 40 9.62 -2.69 27.48
N PHE A 41 8.87 -1.70 27.94
CA PHE A 41 7.57 -1.36 27.36
C PHE A 41 7.67 -1.04 25.87
N CYS A 42 8.63 -0.18 25.47
CA CYS A 42 8.88 0.14 24.06
C CYS A 42 9.14 -1.12 23.21
N LYS A 43 9.99 -2.03 23.71
CA LYS A 43 10.28 -3.30 23.03
C LYS A 43 9.05 -4.19 22.89
N LYS A 44 8.20 -4.23 23.95
CA LYS A 44 7.00 -5.04 23.97
C LYS A 44 5.93 -4.57 22.98
N ILE A 45 5.84 -3.27 22.70
CA ILE A 45 4.95 -2.69 21.71
C ILE A 45 5.57 -2.65 20.28
N GLY A 46 6.69 -3.36 20.06
CA GLY A 46 7.32 -3.49 18.74
C GLY A 46 8.18 -2.29 18.33
N CYS A 47 8.67 -1.49 19.31
CA CYS A 47 9.67 -0.47 19.11
C CYS A 47 11.03 -0.96 19.63
N GLY A 48 12.12 -0.77 18.87
CA GLY A 48 13.47 -1.18 19.27
C GLY A 48 14.01 -0.44 20.50
N GLY A 49 13.34 0.66 20.93
CA GLY A 49 13.65 1.47 22.11
C GLY A 49 12.87 2.78 22.10
N PHE A 50 13.14 3.63 23.12
CA PHE A 50 12.42 4.88 23.30
C PHE A 50 12.63 5.88 22.14
N HIS A 51 13.81 5.93 21.55
CA HIS A 51 14.06 6.77 20.39
C HIS A 51 13.17 6.40 19.19
N GLN A 52 13.03 5.09 18.93
CA GLN A 52 12.18 4.60 17.85
C GLN A 52 10.68 4.84 18.11
N LEU A 53 10.26 4.77 19.38
CA LEU A 53 8.91 5.17 19.80
C LEU A 53 8.67 6.64 19.49
N LYS A 54 9.59 7.55 19.85
CA LYS A 54 9.48 8.98 19.55
C LYS A 54 9.39 9.27 18.06
N LEU A 55 10.18 8.58 17.22
CA LEU A 55 10.10 8.73 15.76
C LEU A 55 8.75 8.29 15.21
N LYS A 56 8.17 7.21 15.73
CA LYS A 56 6.82 6.77 15.34
C LYS A 56 5.74 7.77 15.75
N LEU A 57 5.80 8.28 16.99
CA LEU A 57 4.86 9.30 17.48
C LEU A 57 4.98 10.59 16.67
N ALA A 58 6.21 11.07 16.40
CA ALA A 58 6.42 12.25 15.56
C ALA A 58 5.91 12.05 14.12
N GLY A 59 6.05 10.84 13.57
CA GLY A 59 5.50 10.49 12.26
C GLY A 59 3.96 10.44 12.25
N GLU A 60 3.34 10.03 13.35
CA GLU A 60 1.88 10.07 13.51
C GLU A 60 1.37 11.49 13.74
N GLN A 61 2.13 12.32 14.47
CA GLN A 61 1.80 13.72 14.70
C GLN A 61 1.94 14.55 13.41
N SER A 62 2.98 14.34 12.63
CA SER A 62 3.11 14.96 11.30
C SER A 62 1.98 14.56 10.35
N ARG A 63 1.34 13.41 10.59
CA ARG A 63 0.12 12.98 9.90
C ARG A 63 -1.16 13.60 10.46
N GLN A 64 -1.13 14.07 11.71
CA GLN A 64 -2.27 14.76 12.36
C GLN A 64 -2.24 16.26 12.14
N GLU A 65 -1.06 16.88 11.94
CA GLU A 65 -0.91 18.30 11.60
C GLU A 65 -1.19 18.59 10.13
N GLU A 66 -0.96 17.63 9.22
CA GLU A 66 -1.67 17.64 7.95
C GLU A 66 -3.11 17.15 8.24
N PRO A 67 -4.15 17.96 7.99
CA PRO A 67 -5.52 17.51 8.16
C PRO A 67 -5.64 16.19 7.40
N ALA A 68 -5.95 15.11 8.11
CA ALA A 68 -6.06 13.77 7.53
C ALA A 68 -6.84 13.94 6.26
N ALA A 69 -6.24 13.55 5.10
CA ALA A 69 -6.84 13.82 3.80
C ALA A 69 -8.26 13.26 3.83
N SER A 70 -9.22 14.12 4.18
CA SER A 70 -10.60 13.71 4.33
C SER A 70 -11.05 13.26 2.94
N ASN A 71 -11.82 12.19 2.86
CA ASN A 71 -12.40 11.77 1.60
C ASN A 71 -13.46 12.76 1.10
N GLU A 72 -13.68 13.84 1.85
CA GLU A 72 -14.68 14.86 1.54
C GLU A 72 -14.13 15.79 0.47
N ILE A 73 -14.79 15.72 -0.68
CA ILE A 73 -14.68 16.73 -1.72
C ILE A 73 -15.73 17.78 -1.40
N ASN A 74 -15.27 18.96 -0.96
CA ASN A 74 -16.14 20.10 -0.70
C ASN A 74 -15.96 21.13 -1.82
N ILE A 75 -17.05 21.36 -2.58
CA ILE A 75 -17.06 22.31 -3.69
C ILE A 75 -16.84 23.75 -3.21
N ASP A 76 -17.29 24.07 -1.99
CA ASP A 76 -17.13 25.39 -1.40
C ASP A 76 -15.70 25.67 -0.94
N ASN A 77 -14.88 24.61 -0.77
CA ASN A 77 -13.45 24.71 -0.45
C ASN A 77 -12.62 23.89 -1.44
N MET A 78 -12.57 24.34 -2.68
CA MET A 78 -11.88 23.65 -3.77
C MET A 78 -10.38 23.51 -3.50
N ALA A 79 -9.74 24.52 -2.91
CA ALA A 79 -8.31 24.47 -2.61
C ALA A 79 -7.96 23.33 -1.64
N GLN A 80 -8.74 23.16 -0.57
CA GLN A 80 -8.57 22.07 0.38
C GLN A 80 -8.85 20.71 -0.25
N SER A 81 -9.89 20.63 -1.08
CA SER A 81 -10.25 19.40 -1.79
C SER A 81 -9.13 18.93 -2.72
N LEU A 82 -8.54 19.86 -3.49
CA LEU A 82 -7.38 19.56 -4.34
C LEU A 82 -6.15 19.13 -3.54
N HIS A 83 -5.89 19.79 -2.42
CA HIS A 83 -4.81 19.39 -1.51
C HIS A 83 -5.01 17.97 -0.97
N ASN A 84 -6.22 17.65 -0.52
CA ASN A 84 -6.57 16.30 -0.02
C ASN A 84 -6.38 15.23 -1.10
N ILE A 85 -6.82 15.50 -2.34
CA ILE A 85 -6.65 14.59 -3.48
C ILE A 85 -5.16 14.37 -3.77
N MET A 86 -4.38 15.46 -3.82
CA MET A 86 -2.94 15.39 -4.09
C MET A 86 -2.21 14.58 -3.02
N THR A 87 -2.42 14.90 -1.74
CA THR A 87 -1.78 14.22 -0.60
C THR A 87 -2.08 12.73 -0.64
N ARG A 88 -3.35 12.36 -0.83
CA ARG A 88 -3.76 10.97 -0.94
C ARG A 88 -3.10 10.24 -2.11
N LYS A 89 -3.02 10.87 -3.29
CA LYS A 89 -2.37 10.26 -4.45
C LYS A 89 -0.87 10.04 -4.25
N VAL A 90 -0.20 10.98 -3.59
CA VAL A 90 1.21 10.82 -3.22
C VAL A 90 1.41 9.66 -2.24
N GLU A 91 0.54 9.51 -1.25
CA GLU A 91 0.59 8.41 -0.29
C GLU A 91 0.33 7.04 -0.96
N GLU A 92 -0.67 6.95 -1.84
CA GLU A 92 -0.95 5.75 -2.61
C GLU A 92 0.26 5.31 -3.45
N ILE A 93 0.93 6.26 -4.12
CA ILE A 93 2.14 6.00 -4.89
C ILE A 93 3.28 5.52 -3.97
N LYS A 94 3.55 6.24 -2.88
CA LYS A 94 4.59 5.85 -1.92
C LYS A 94 4.36 4.45 -1.36
N ALA A 95 3.12 4.14 -0.95
CA ALA A 95 2.75 2.83 -0.43
C ALA A 95 2.96 1.71 -1.46
N THR A 96 2.62 1.96 -2.71
CA THR A 96 2.83 1.03 -3.82
C THR A 96 4.31 0.67 -3.95
N PHE A 97 5.20 1.68 -4.03
CA PHE A 97 6.64 1.44 -4.22
C PHE A 97 7.37 0.93 -2.98
N HIS A 98 6.84 1.21 -1.78
CA HIS A 98 7.47 0.73 -0.54
C HIS A 98 7.36 -0.79 -0.36
N ASN A 99 6.34 -1.40 -0.92
CA ASN A 99 6.06 -2.83 -0.80
C ASN A 99 6.66 -3.68 -1.95
N PHE A 100 7.42 -3.07 -2.87
CA PHE A 100 8.05 -3.81 -3.95
C PHE A 100 9.32 -4.56 -3.50
N ASP A 101 9.31 -5.89 -3.67
CA ASP A 101 10.53 -6.68 -3.65
C ASP A 101 11.22 -6.61 -5.03
N LYS A 102 12.50 -6.20 -5.02
CA LYS A 102 13.31 -6.10 -6.25
C LYS A 102 13.48 -7.44 -6.96
N LYS A 103 13.51 -8.54 -6.20
CA LYS A 103 13.65 -9.90 -6.74
C LYS A 103 12.38 -10.30 -7.47
N ASP A 104 11.22 -10.04 -6.87
CA ASP A 104 9.93 -10.37 -7.48
C ASP A 104 9.71 -9.54 -8.75
N LEU A 105 10.05 -8.24 -8.71
CA LEU A 105 9.97 -7.38 -9.89
C LEU A 105 10.85 -7.91 -11.03
N ARG A 106 12.07 -8.38 -10.73
CA ARG A 106 12.96 -8.96 -11.73
C ARG A 106 12.36 -10.22 -12.35
N GLN A 107 11.77 -11.11 -11.54
CA GLN A 107 11.10 -12.31 -12.04
C GLN A 107 9.94 -11.97 -12.98
N VAL A 108 9.12 -10.97 -12.61
CA VAL A 108 8.02 -10.50 -13.46
C VAL A 108 8.54 -9.97 -14.80
N VAL A 109 9.58 -9.13 -14.79
CA VAL A 109 10.17 -8.61 -16.02
C VAL A 109 10.75 -9.73 -16.89
N ASP A 110 11.46 -10.68 -16.29
CA ASP A 110 12.05 -11.81 -17.02
C ASP A 110 10.95 -12.71 -17.63
N ALA A 111 9.81 -12.89 -16.95
CA ALA A 111 8.66 -13.62 -17.48
C ALA A 111 8.03 -12.89 -18.68
N ILE A 112 7.80 -11.59 -18.58
CA ILE A 112 7.26 -10.75 -19.65
C ILE A 112 8.14 -10.83 -20.90
N LEU A 113 9.45 -10.72 -20.74
CA LEU A 113 10.40 -10.72 -21.87
C LEU A 113 10.52 -12.07 -22.57
N LYS A 114 10.12 -13.17 -21.92
CA LYS A 114 10.17 -14.54 -22.46
C LYS A 114 8.83 -15.03 -23.00
N ALA A 115 7.75 -14.33 -22.67
CA ALA A 115 6.41 -14.74 -23.05
C ALA A 115 6.19 -14.64 -24.57
N ASP A 116 5.57 -15.67 -25.16
CA ASP A 116 5.10 -15.64 -26.53
C ASP A 116 3.80 -14.84 -26.67
N LEU A 117 2.96 -14.86 -25.63
CA LEU A 117 1.70 -14.14 -25.55
C LEU A 117 1.54 -13.49 -24.17
N ILE A 118 1.09 -12.24 -24.18
CA ILE A 118 0.75 -11.48 -22.96
C ILE A 118 -0.71 -11.05 -23.07
N GLU A 119 -1.56 -11.55 -22.19
CA GLU A 119 -2.95 -11.13 -22.13
C GLU A 119 -3.18 -10.12 -21.00
N PHE A 120 -3.78 -8.97 -21.31
CA PHE A 120 -4.33 -8.04 -20.34
C PHE A 120 -5.82 -8.24 -20.21
N ALA A 121 -6.26 -8.86 -19.11
CA ALA A 121 -7.66 -9.12 -18.81
C ALA A 121 -8.21 -8.09 -17.84
N ALA A 122 -9.34 -7.48 -18.18
CA ALA A 122 -9.95 -6.40 -17.40
C ALA A 122 -11.47 -6.38 -17.55
N MET A 123 -12.15 -5.74 -16.60
CA MET A 123 -13.60 -5.59 -16.60
C MET A 123 -14.01 -4.14 -16.28
N GLY A 124 -15.06 -3.66 -16.98
CA GLY A 124 -15.64 -2.35 -16.72
C GLY A 124 -14.61 -1.20 -16.88
N ASN A 125 -14.45 -0.37 -15.86
CA ASN A 125 -13.57 0.81 -15.87
C ASN A 125 -12.07 0.50 -15.93
N THR A 126 -11.65 -0.75 -15.78
CA THR A 126 -10.24 -1.15 -15.94
C THR A 126 -9.90 -1.58 -17.38
N ILE A 127 -10.89 -1.74 -18.26
CA ILE A 127 -10.66 -2.05 -19.69
C ILE A 127 -9.75 -1.01 -20.38
N PRO A 128 -9.93 0.30 -20.22
CA PRO A 128 -9.03 1.28 -20.83
C PRO A 128 -7.56 1.11 -20.40
N ILE A 129 -7.33 0.68 -19.15
CA ILE A 129 -5.98 0.42 -18.62
C ILE A 129 -5.36 -0.80 -19.32
N ALA A 130 -6.14 -1.86 -19.50
CA ALA A 130 -5.70 -3.05 -20.25
C ALA A 130 -5.38 -2.72 -21.72
N MET A 131 -6.20 -1.87 -22.35
CA MET A 131 -5.95 -1.39 -23.73
C MET A 131 -4.68 -0.56 -23.83
N ASP A 132 -4.44 0.36 -22.90
CA ASP A 132 -3.21 1.15 -22.83
C ASP A 132 -1.97 0.27 -22.60
N GLY A 133 -2.07 -0.70 -21.68
CA GLY A 133 -1.02 -1.69 -21.43
C GLY A 133 -0.69 -2.49 -22.69
N THR A 134 -1.70 -3.04 -23.35
CA THR A 134 -1.56 -3.80 -24.62
C THR A 134 -0.88 -2.94 -25.70
N TYR A 135 -1.33 -1.70 -25.86
CA TYR A 135 -0.75 -0.78 -26.84
C TYR A 135 0.74 -0.53 -26.58
N LYS A 136 1.11 -0.21 -25.33
CA LYS A 136 2.49 0.07 -24.93
C LYS A 136 3.40 -1.14 -25.08
N PHE A 137 2.93 -2.32 -24.71
CA PHE A 137 3.71 -3.56 -24.84
C PHE A 137 3.94 -3.91 -26.31
N ASN A 138 2.92 -3.77 -27.18
CA ASN A 138 3.08 -3.96 -28.62
C ASN A 138 4.06 -2.94 -29.23
N GLN A 139 4.11 -1.70 -28.73
CA GLN A 139 5.14 -0.72 -29.17
C GLN A 139 6.57 -1.15 -28.80
N LEU A 140 6.73 -1.95 -27.73
CA LEU A 140 8.03 -2.52 -27.34
C LEU A 140 8.37 -3.80 -28.12
N GLY A 141 7.53 -4.23 -29.06
CA GLY A 141 7.72 -5.44 -29.83
C GLY A 141 7.28 -6.72 -29.12
N LEU A 142 6.57 -6.60 -27.99
CA LEU A 142 5.99 -7.74 -27.27
C LEU A 142 4.61 -8.05 -27.86
N HIS A 143 4.25 -9.34 -27.90
CA HIS A 143 2.95 -9.75 -28.38
C HIS A 143 1.91 -9.66 -27.27
N ALA A 144 1.20 -8.56 -27.18
CA ALA A 144 0.18 -8.32 -26.15
C ALA A 144 -1.22 -8.23 -26.78
N VAL A 145 -2.21 -8.79 -26.08
CA VAL A 145 -3.62 -8.83 -26.49
C VAL A 145 -4.56 -8.40 -25.35
N THR A 146 -5.67 -7.82 -25.72
CA THR A 146 -6.83 -7.56 -24.86
C THR A 146 -8.08 -7.38 -25.71
N SER A 147 -9.24 -7.29 -25.09
CA SER A 147 -10.49 -6.94 -25.77
C SER A 147 -11.46 -6.25 -24.81
N PRO A 148 -12.29 -5.29 -25.27
CA PRO A 148 -13.41 -4.78 -24.46
C PRO A 148 -14.53 -5.83 -24.30
N ILE A 149 -14.50 -6.89 -25.10
CA ILE A 149 -15.51 -7.95 -25.11
C ILE A 149 -15.03 -9.11 -24.24
N TRP A 150 -15.79 -9.44 -23.22
CA TRP A 150 -15.47 -10.49 -22.25
C TRP A 150 -15.18 -11.85 -22.91
N GLU A 151 -16.06 -12.28 -23.82
CA GLU A 151 -15.96 -13.57 -24.50
C GLU A 151 -14.67 -13.68 -25.33
N THR A 152 -14.19 -12.57 -25.87
CA THR A 152 -12.92 -12.53 -26.60
C THR A 152 -11.73 -12.67 -25.66
N GLN A 153 -11.75 -11.99 -24.48
CA GLN A 153 -10.72 -12.18 -23.48
C GLN A 153 -10.68 -13.64 -22.99
N GLU A 154 -11.85 -14.24 -22.69
CA GLU A 154 -11.91 -15.66 -22.31
C GLU A 154 -11.39 -16.57 -23.43
N GLY A 155 -11.59 -16.20 -24.69
CA GLY A 155 -11.03 -16.89 -25.85
C GLY A 155 -9.50 -16.86 -25.85
N PHE A 156 -8.88 -15.69 -25.60
CA PHE A 156 -7.43 -15.58 -25.48
C PHE A 156 -6.90 -16.40 -24.31
N ALA A 157 -7.50 -16.28 -23.13
CA ALA A 157 -7.13 -17.04 -21.95
C ALA A 157 -7.07 -18.57 -22.21
N ARG A 158 -8.01 -19.10 -23.01
CA ARG A 158 -8.05 -20.53 -23.39
C ARG A 158 -6.96 -20.94 -24.38
N THR A 159 -6.32 -20.02 -25.07
CA THR A 159 -5.23 -20.28 -26.01
C THR A 159 -3.84 -20.14 -25.40
N MET A 160 -3.76 -19.61 -24.18
CA MET A 160 -2.51 -19.43 -23.45
C MET A 160 -1.82 -20.76 -23.15
N LYS A 161 -0.51 -20.73 -23.14
CA LYS A 161 0.37 -21.89 -22.92
C LYS A 161 1.30 -21.61 -21.74
N GLU A 162 1.98 -22.64 -21.30
CA GLU A 162 3.05 -22.50 -20.32
C GLU A 162 4.12 -21.52 -20.83
N GLY A 163 4.46 -20.53 -19.99
CA GLY A 163 5.37 -19.44 -20.32
C GLY A 163 4.70 -18.15 -20.79
N ASP A 164 3.40 -18.19 -21.15
CA ASP A 164 2.63 -16.97 -21.43
C ASP A 164 2.33 -16.19 -20.14
N VAL A 165 2.06 -14.89 -20.27
CA VAL A 165 1.80 -14.01 -19.14
C VAL A 165 0.37 -13.49 -19.16
N PHE A 166 -0.34 -13.71 -18.05
CA PHE A 166 -1.69 -13.21 -17.84
C PHE A 166 -1.73 -12.11 -16.80
N PHE A 167 -2.14 -10.89 -17.21
CA PHE A 167 -2.38 -9.76 -16.34
C PHE A 167 -3.86 -9.58 -16.05
N ALA A 168 -4.31 -9.87 -14.83
CA ALA A 168 -5.67 -9.56 -14.38
C ALA A 168 -5.72 -8.18 -13.72
N ILE A 169 -6.37 -7.20 -14.36
CA ILE A 169 -6.48 -5.83 -13.85
C ILE A 169 -7.85 -5.64 -13.20
N SER A 170 -7.85 -5.46 -11.88
CA SER A 170 -9.07 -5.30 -11.09
C SER A 170 -8.91 -4.23 -10.02
N ALA A 171 -9.80 -3.23 -10.02
CA ALA A 171 -9.81 -2.21 -8.96
C ALA A 171 -10.27 -2.77 -7.60
N SER A 172 -11.20 -3.72 -7.60
CA SER A 172 -11.76 -4.29 -6.37
C SER A 172 -11.06 -5.59 -5.91
N GLY A 173 -10.30 -6.24 -6.80
CA GLY A 173 -9.74 -7.58 -6.56
C GLY A 173 -10.79 -8.71 -6.46
N ALA A 174 -12.09 -8.41 -6.61
CA ALA A 174 -13.19 -9.34 -6.34
C ALA A 174 -14.01 -9.74 -7.58
N SER A 175 -13.52 -9.44 -8.78
CA SER A 175 -14.23 -9.79 -10.02
C SER A 175 -14.26 -11.30 -10.23
N LYS A 176 -15.43 -11.93 -10.04
CA LYS A 176 -15.62 -13.38 -10.25
C LYS A 176 -15.24 -13.85 -11.65
N ARG A 177 -15.44 -13.00 -12.67
CA ARG A 177 -15.08 -13.31 -14.06
C ARG A 177 -13.56 -13.35 -14.24
N LEU A 178 -12.83 -12.35 -13.69
CA LEU A 178 -11.36 -12.34 -13.76
C LEU A 178 -10.75 -13.50 -12.96
N ILE A 179 -11.30 -13.81 -11.78
CA ILE A 179 -10.88 -14.97 -10.97
C ILE A 179 -11.05 -16.26 -11.78
N ARG A 180 -12.23 -16.46 -12.41
CA ARG A 180 -12.47 -17.63 -13.27
C ARG A 180 -11.50 -17.69 -14.46
N MET A 181 -11.17 -16.56 -15.10
CA MET A 181 -10.16 -16.55 -16.17
C MET A 181 -8.78 -16.95 -15.65
N ALA A 182 -8.37 -16.43 -14.50
CA ALA A 182 -7.11 -16.80 -13.87
C ALA A 182 -7.05 -18.32 -13.53
N GLU A 183 -8.20 -18.94 -13.25
CA GLU A 183 -8.31 -20.40 -13.05
C GLU A 183 -8.16 -21.18 -14.36
N ILE A 184 -8.58 -20.61 -15.50
CA ILE A 184 -8.47 -21.24 -16.83
C ILE A 184 -7.01 -21.25 -17.31
N VAL A 185 -6.25 -20.17 -17.02
CA VAL A 185 -4.85 -20.03 -17.47
C VAL A 185 -3.83 -20.66 -16.52
N LYS A 186 -4.26 -21.14 -15.36
CA LYS A 186 -3.43 -21.79 -14.34
C LYS A 186 -3.16 -23.26 -14.65
#